data_2121d67e4d8c6c5981a592acb87730fc
#
_entry.id   2121d67e4d8c6c5981a592acb87730fc
#
_cell.length_a   1.000
_cell.length_b   1.000
_cell.length_c   1.000
_cell.angle_alpha   90.00
_cell.angle_beta   90.00
_cell.angle_gamma   90.00
#
_symmetry.space_group_name_H-M   'P 1'
#
loop_
_entity.id
_entity.type
_entity.pdbx_description
1 polymer ?
#
loop_
_entity_poly.entity_id
_entity_poly.type
_entity_poly.pdbx_seq_one_letter_code
_entity_poly.pdbx_strand_id
1 'polypeptide(L)'
;FKEYAPFSLKIKNSRMKKLFRTLFAAALCCLTFKATDACTNFIITRGASSDGSVMVSYAADSHQLYGALYKTFAGRYKPGTMLPVYDWDSGRYLGEIPQAAQTYATIGNMNEHSLIIAESTYGGREELVDSTGRIDYGSLIYITLQRAKTAREAIRIIVDLANTYGYASSGESFSIADRNEAWIMELIGKGCELDAEGNNTRKGIVWVARRIPDGYVSAHANQSRITTFPLDDPENCLYAPDVISFAREKGYFNGPDEEFSFCDAYAPADFGTVRGCDARVWAFFRTVADDMDQYTDYAMGYNMSNRMPLWVKPRTKVDPKTVFDAMRDHYEGTPMDMTQDIGAGGHALPYRWRPMDFEVDGVTYLNERAVATQQTGFWFVAQARPWLPDDMGILWFGVDDAATSCLTPIYCSATEVPECFREGNGTMLKYSPTSAFWLFNRVTNFAYLRYDLIAADIRKVVDEWENTRLEEVKQIDAATEGDSPKKRQKRLTRYSVDMARQLFDRWTELDRYLLVKY
;
A
#
# COMPACT_ATOMS: atom_id res chain seq x y z
N PHE A 1 23.49 -41.33 15.20
CA PHE A 1 23.01 -41.11 13.85
C PHE A 1 22.45 -42.41 13.32
N LYS A 2 21.11 -42.53 13.19
CA LYS A 2 20.42 -43.61 12.48
C LYS A 2 19.85 -43.03 11.20
N GLU A 3 20.31 -43.56 10.06
CA GLU A 3 19.79 -43.29 8.74
C GLU A 3 18.34 -43.77 8.63
N TYR A 4 17.44 -42.90 8.21
CA TYR A 4 16.09 -43.25 7.79
C TYR A 4 16.08 -43.52 6.28
N ALA A 5 15.83 -44.78 5.90
CA ALA A 5 15.64 -45.17 4.53
C ALA A 5 14.28 -44.63 4.01
N PRO A 6 14.19 -44.17 2.75
CA PRO A 6 12.93 -43.65 2.18
C PRO A 6 11.95 -44.81 1.90
N PHE A 7 10.73 -44.63 2.40
CA PHE A 7 9.61 -45.53 2.13
C PHE A 7 9.17 -45.42 0.68
N SER A 8 9.51 -46.37 -0.17
CA SER A 8 9.01 -46.41 -1.57
C SER A 8 7.79 -47.32 -1.66
N LEU A 9 6.62 -46.69 -1.81
CA LEU A 9 5.37 -47.41 -2.13
C LEU A 9 5.35 -47.75 -3.62
N LYS A 10 5.57 -49.00 -3.99
CA LYS A 10 5.42 -49.50 -5.37
C LYS A 10 3.94 -49.74 -5.69
N ILE A 11 3.29 -48.75 -6.30
CA ILE A 11 1.91 -48.90 -6.81
C ILE A 11 1.95 -49.64 -8.15
N LYS A 12 1.43 -50.90 -8.17
CA LYS A 12 1.48 -51.81 -9.32
C LYS A 12 0.30 -51.66 -10.31
N ASN A 13 -0.67 -50.77 -10.11
CA ASN A 13 -1.85 -50.68 -10.95
C ASN A 13 -1.89 -49.37 -11.76
N SER A 14 -1.96 -49.48 -13.09
CA SER A 14 -1.89 -48.31 -14.00
C SER A 14 -3.10 -47.37 -13.89
N ARG A 15 -4.28 -47.89 -13.50
CA ARG A 15 -5.47 -47.08 -13.23
C ARG A 15 -5.33 -46.26 -11.95
N MET A 16 -4.72 -46.80 -10.89
CA MET A 16 -4.44 -46.06 -9.65
C MET A 16 -3.36 -45.00 -9.86
N LYS A 17 -2.37 -45.26 -10.71
CA LYS A 17 -1.35 -44.24 -11.09
C LYS A 17 -1.96 -43.05 -11.84
N LYS A 18 -2.94 -43.27 -12.71
CA LYS A 18 -3.69 -42.19 -13.39
C LYS A 18 -4.56 -41.42 -12.40
N LEU A 19 -5.30 -42.11 -11.53
CA LEU A 19 -6.16 -41.50 -10.51
C LEU A 19 -5.31 -40.67 -9.51
N PHE A 20 -4.18 -41.21 -9.06
CA PHE A 20 -3.26 -40.50 -8.18
C PHE A 20 -2.59 -39.28 -8.87
N ARG A 21 -2.26 -39.37 -10.16
CA ARG A 21 -1.76 -38.24 -10.94
C ARG A 21 -2.84 -37.17 -11.16
N THR A 22 -4.08 -37.56 -11.40
CA THR A 22 -5.21 -36.63 -11.57
C THR A 22 -5.59 -35.99 -10.23
N LEU A 23 -5.61 -36.75 -9.12
CA LEU A 23 -5.82 -36.21 -7.77
C LEU A 23 -4.65 -35.33 -7.31
N PHE A 24 -3.42 -35.67 -7.63
CA PHE A 24 -2.24 -34.85 -7.31
C PHE A 24 -2.18 -33.57 -8.18
N ALA A 25 -2.57 -33.64 -9.45
CA ALA A 25 -2.72 -32.47 -10.32
C ALA A 25 -3.90 -31.57 -9.88
N ALA A 26 -5.03 -32.18 -9.48
CA ALA A 26 -6.17 -31.44 -8.93
C ALA A 26 -5.83 -30.83 -7.55
N ALA A 27 -5.11 -31.54 -6.68
CA ALA A 27 -4.63 -31.00 -5.40
C ALA A 27 -3.55 -29.91 -5.60
N LEU A 28 -2.71 -29.99 -6.63
CA LEU A 28 -1.74 -28.94 -6.97
C LEU A 28 -2.41 -27.71 -7.59
N CYS A 29 -3.53 -27.86 -8.31
CA CYS A 29 -4.34 -26.73 -8.79
C CYS A 29 -5.15 -26.03 -7.69
N CYS A 30 -5.39 -26.68 -6.55
CA CYS A 30 -6.08 -26.07 -5.39
C CYS A 30 -5.11 -25.41 -4.39
N LEU A 31 -3.80 -25.45 -4.62
CA LEU A 31 -2.77 -24.87 -3.76
C LEU A 31 -2.06 -23.65 -4.39
N THR A 32 -2.74 -22.91 -5.26
CA THR A 32 -2.32 -21.51 -5.47
C THR A 32 -2.78 -20.72 -4.26
N PHE A 33 -1.98 -20.74 -3.20
CA PHE A 33 -2.03 -19.69 -2.20
C PHE A 33 -1.72 -18.38 -2.94
N LYS A 34 -2.76 -17.63 -3.29
CA LYS A 34 -2.58 -16.22 -3.59
C LYS A 34 -2.03 -15.62 -2.30
N ALA A 35 -0.74 -15.29 -2.28
CA ALA A 35 -0.24 -14.33 -1.33
C ALA A 35 -1.05 -13.07 -1.62
N THR A 36 -2.07 -12.79 -0.82
CA THR A 36 -2.80 -11.54 -0.91
C THR A 36 -1.89 -10.50 -0.32
N ASP A 37 -1.13 -9.81 -1.20
CA ASP A 37 -0.51 -8.56 -0.83
C ASP A 37 -1.64 -7.63 -0.40
N ALA A 38 -1.51 -7.06 0.78
CA ALA A 38 -2.59 -6.35 1.41
C ALA A 38 -2.09 -4.99 1.89
N CYS A 39 -2.44 -3.94 1.16
CA CYS A 39 -2.01 -2.57 1.42
C CYS A 39 -3.13 -1.74 2.05
N THR A 40 -2.79 -0.67 2.76
CA THR A 40 -3.75 0.25 3.38
C THR A 40 -3.32 1.68 3.13
N ASN A 41 -4.26 2.50 2.64
CA ASN A 41 -4.02 3.91 2.31
C ASN A 41 -5.06 4.81 2.97
N PHE A 42 -4.60 5.91 3.59
CA PHE A 42 -5.44 7.02 4.05
C PHE A 42 -5.04 8.28 3.31
N ILE A 43 -6.00 9.12 2.95
CA ILE A 43 -5.79 10.31 2.16
C ILE A 43 -6.44 11.49 2.86
N ILE A 44 -5.67 12.51 3.16
CA ILE A 44 -6.12 13.72 3.84
C ILE A 44 -5.89 14.90 2.92
N THR A 45 -6.97 15.57 2.51
CA THR A 45 -6.88 16.76 1.66
C THR A 45 -6.37 17.96 2.44
N ARG A 46 -5.92 18.97 1.72
CA ARG A 46 -5.40 20.22 2.29
C ARG A 46 -6.35 20.87 3.29
N GLY A 47 -7.63 20.97 2.92
CA GLY A 47 -8.65 21.56 3.77
C GLY A 47 -9.03 20.71 4.98
N ALA A 48 -8.73 19.39 4.99
CA ALA A 48 -8.95 18.49 6.12
C ALA A 48 -7.75 18.45 7.09
N SER A 49 -6.56 18.79 6.62
CA SER A 49 -5.32 18.77 7.41
C SER A 49 -5.23 19.95 8.38
N SER A 50 -4.60 19.73 9.54
CA SER A 50 -4.43 20.75 10.60
C SER A 50 -3.40 21.81 10.21
N ASP A 51 -2.40 21.47 9.42
CA ASP A 51 -1.34 22.35 8.95
C ASP A 51 -1.51 22.77 7.48
N GLY A 52 -2.56 22.29 6.79
CA GLY A 52 -2.81 22.60 5.39
C GLY A 52 -1.96 21.82 4.40
N SER A 53 -1.27 20.76 4.81
CA SER A 53 -0.62 19.81 3.91
C SER A 53 -1.62 18.83 3.30
N VAL A 54 -1.26 18.23 2.17
CA VAL A 54 -1.92 17.02 1.67
C VAL A 54 -1.13 15.83 2.19
N MET A 55 -1.82 14.84 2.78
CA MET A 55 -1.17 13.66 3.32
C MET A 55 -1.71 12.38 2.68
N VAL A 56 -0.82 11.43 2.43
CA VAL A 56 -1.14 10.07 2.01
C VAL A 56 -0.36 9.10 2.87
N SER A 57 -1.06 8.17 3.54
CA SER A 57 -0.40 7.04 4.20
C SER A 57 -0.40 5.81 3.30
N TYR A 58 0.53 4.89 3.57
CA TYR A 58 0.61 3.62 2.90
C TYR A 58 1.29 2.59 3.80
N ALA A 59 0.77 1.38 3.84
CA ALA A 59 1.46 0.21 4.34
C ALA A 59 1.57 -0.82 3.22
N ALA A 60 2.78 -1.24 2.91
CA ALA A 60 3.08 -2.28 1.93
C ALA A 60 3.13 -3.62 2.66
N ASP A 61 2.04 -4.37 2.58
CA ASP A 61 1.83 -5.55 3.41
C ASP A 61 1.96 -6.83 2.60
N SER A 62 3.14 -7.44 2.65
CA SER A 62 3.43 -8.75 2.06
C SER A 62 4.46 -9.49 2.89
N HIS A 63 4.21 -10.76 3.21
CA HIS A 63 5.19 -11.62 3.92
C HIS A 63 6.51 -11.84 3.16
N GLN A 64 6.58 -11.45 1.90
CA GLN A 64 7.77 -11.57 1.06
C GLN A 64 8.51 -10.25 0.91
N LEU A 65 7.91 -9.13 1.29
CA LEU A 65 8.45 -7.80 1.08
C LEU A 65 9.45 -7.41 2.18
N TYR A 66 10.66 -7.09 1.76
CA TYR A 66 11.69 -6.53 2.63
C TYR A 66 11.56 -5.01 2.72
N GLY A 67 11.52 -4.49 3.95
CA GLY A 67 11.40 -3.06 4.19
C GLY A 67 12.70 -2.32 3.84
N ALA A 68 12.71 -1.62 2.70
CA ALA A 68 13.79 -0.76 2.26
C ALA A 68 13.24 0.55 1.68
N LEU A 69 14.04 1.60 1.72
CA LEU A 69 13.73 2.89 1.12
C LEU A 69 14.36 2.97 -0.27
N TYR A 70 13.54 2.90 -1.29
CA TYR A 70 13.97 2.96 -2.69
C TYR A 70 14.26 4.40 -3.10
N LYS A 71 15.26 4.57 -3.98
CA LYS A 71 15.64 5.88 -4.51
C LYS A 71 16.05 5.81 -5.96
N THR A 72 15.56 6.77 -6.75
CA THR A 72 16.08 7.04 -8.09
C THR A 72 16.61 8.47 -8.17
N PHE A 73 17.60 8.67 -9.03
CA PHE A 73 18.15 10.00 -9.28
C PHE A 73 17.52 10.62 -10.52
N ALA A 74 17.38 11.94 -10.50
CA ALA A 74 17.03 12.69 -11.69
C ALA A 74 18.07 12.45 -12.80
N GLY A 75 17.62 12.31 -14.04
CA GLY A 75 18.48 11.99 -15.17
C GLY A 75 18.08 12.69 -16.46
N ARG A 76 19.05 12.75 -17.40
CA ARG A 76 18.81 13.13 -18.79
C ARG A 76 19.33 12.03 -19.69
N TYR A 77 18.54 11.61 -20.65
CA TYR A 77 18.80 10.44 -21.47
C TYR A 77 18.81 10.81 -22.95
N LYS A 78 19.64 10.13 -23.71
CA LYS A 78 19.72 10.31 -25.18
C LYS A 78 18.47 9.72 -25.85
N PRO A 79 18.04 10.28 -27.00
CA PRO A 79 16.99 9.65 -27.81
C PRO A 79 17.34 8.17 -28.10
N GLY A 80 16.32 7.31 -28.02
CA GLY A 80 16.47 5.86 -28.22
C GLY A 80 16.97 5.08 -27.01
N THR A 81 17.21 5.72 -25.85
CA THR A 81 17.48 4.98 -24.60
C THR A 81 16.23 4.18 -24.21
N MET A 82 16.42 2.90 -23.85
CA MET A 82 15.36 2.02 -23.38
C MET A 82 15.48 1.84 -21.87
N LEU A 83 14.33 1.71 -21.21
CA LEU A 83 14.17 1.40 -19.79
C LEU A 83 13.70 -0.05 -19.66
N PRO A 84 14.50 -0.95 -19.08
CA PRO A 84 14.03 -2.28 -18.74
C PRO A 84 13.00 -2.22 -17.62
N VAL A 85 11.93 -2.99 -17.76
CA VAL A 85 10.81 -3.06 -16.79
C VAL A 85 10.80 -4.45 -16.18
N TYR A 86 10.70 -4.49 -14.88
CA TYR A 86 10.62 -5.71 -14.08
C TYR A 86 9.35 -5.67 -13.22
N ASP A 87 8.71 -6.82 -13.08
CA ASP A 87 7.61 -7.02 -12.17
C ASP A 87 8.07 -6.75 -10.73
N TRP A 88 7.35 -5.91 -10.04
CA TRP A 88 7.75 -5.40 -8.72
C TRP A 88 7.90 -6.51 -7.67
N ASP A 89 6.95 -7.44 -7.64
CA ASP A 89 6.89 -8.48 -6.61
C ASP A 89 7.87 -9.61 -6.88
N SER A 90 7.95 -10.07 -8.12
CA SER A 90 8.74 -11.24 -8.50
C SER A 90 10.12 -10.92 -9.06
N GLY A 91 10.39 -9.68 -9.46
CA GLY A 91 11.58 -9.28 -10.19
C GLY A 91 11.66 -9.87 -11.62
N ARG A 92 10.57 -10.43 -12.14
CA ARG A 92 10.49 -10.99 -13.49
C ARG A 92 10.62 -9.88 -14.53
N TYR A 93 11.48 -10.07 -15.52
CA TYR A 93 11.61 -9.15 -16.65
C TYR A 93 10.33 -9.13 -17.50
N LEU A 94 9.72 -7.95 -17.67
CA LEU A 94 8.50 -7.73 -18.44
C LEU A 94 8.77 -7.19 -19.86
N GLY A 95 9.94 -6.60 -20.11
CA GLY A 95 10.31 -6.02 -21.38
C GLY A 95 10.99 -4.67 -21.23
N GLU A 96 11.02 -3.90 -22.32
CA GLU A 96 11.59 -2.56 -22.36
C GLU A 96 10.59 -1.56 -22.89
N ILE A 97 10.67 -0.33 -22.38
CA ILE A 97 9.92 0.82 -22.88
C ILE A 97 10.87 2.00 -23.18
N PRO A 98 10.53 2.96 -24.03
CA PRO A 98 11.34 4.15 -24.22
C PRO A 98 11.51 4.94 -22.91
N GLN A 99 12.78 5.25 -22.59
CA GLN A 99 13.08 6.11 -21.46
C GLN A 99 12.70 7.55 -21.78
N ALA A 100 12.10 8.25 -20.79
CA ALA A 100 11.84 9.69 -20.92
C ALA A 100 13.16 10.46 -21.07
N ALA A 101 13.17 11.51 -21.90
CA ALA A 101 14.37 12.33 -22.12
C ALA A 101 14.89 12.98 -20.82
N GLN A 102 14.01 13.23 -19.88
CA GLN A 102 14.32 13.74 -18.53
C GLN A 102 13.47 13.01 -17.51
N THR A 103 14.07 12.66 -16.37
CA THR A 103 13.40 12.08 -15.22
C THR A 103 13.64 12.90 -13.97
N TYR A 104 12.70 12.82 -13.00
CA TYR A 104 12.79 13.42 -11.68
C TYR A 104 13.37 12.42 -10.67
N ALA A 105 14.01 12.95 -9.61
CA ALA A 105 14.44 12.13 -8.48
C ALA A 105 13.24 11.68 -7.66
N THR A 106 13.31 10.43 -7.16
CA THR A 106 12.30 9.88 -6.24
C THR A 106 12.96 9.39 -4.97
N ILE A 107 12.21 9.39 -3.88
CA ILE A 107 12.56 8.71 -2.65
C ILE A 107 11.30 8.01 -2.10
N GLY A 108 11.33 6.68 -2.01
CA GLY A 108 10.13 5.89 -1.80
C GLY A 108 9.03 6.29 -2.80
N ASN A 109 7.84 6.48 -2.30
CA ASN A 109 6.64 6.81 -3.07
C ASN A 109 6.41 8.32 -3.29
N MET A 110 7.47 9.12 -3.19
CA MET A 110 7.44 10.57 -3.37
C MET A 110 8.56 11.04 -4.30
N ASN A 111 8.29 12.05 -5.15
CA ASN A 111 9.33 12.66 -5.98
C ASN A 111 9.75 14.06 -5.47
N GLU A 112 10.79 14.63 -6.10
CA GLU A 112 11.35 15.94 -5.76
C GLU A 112 10.40 17.14 -5.95
N HIS A 113 9.21 16.93 -6.51
CA HIS A 113 8.13 17.90 -6.63
C HIS A 113 7.00 17.70 -5.61
N SER A 114 7.21 16.85 -4.59
CA SER A 114 6.19 16.48 -3.61
C SER A 114 4.96 15.76 -4.20
N LEU A 115 5.09 15.17 -5.39
CA LEU A 115 4.08 14.25 -5.92
C LEU A 115 4.17 12.92 -5.18
N ILE A 116 3.03 12.39 -4.74
CA ILE A 116 2.90 11.16 -3.97
C ILE A 116 2.04 10.18 -4.77
N ILE A 117 2.48 8.93 -4.89
CA ILE A 117 1.66 7.84 -5.45
C ILE A 117 1.79 6.62 -4.53
N ALA A 118 0.66 6.17 -4.00
CA ALA A 118 0.54 4.95 -3.22
C ALA A 118 -0.59 4.09 -3.79
N GLU A 119 -0.71 2.83 -3.37
CA GLU A 119 -1.63 1.89 -3.99
C GLU A 119 -2.29 0.92 -3.00
N SER A 120 -3.30 0.20 -3.48
CA SER A 120 -3.74 -1.08 -2.92
C SER A 120 -4.38 -1.95 -4.00
N THR A 121 -3.84 -3.15 -4.18
CA THR A 121 -4.38 -4.14 -5.12
C THR A 121 -5.72 -4.68 -4.62
N TYR A 122 -6.78 -4.55 -5.41
CA TYR A 122 -8.10 -5.09 -5.06
C TYR A 122 -8.45 -6.39 -5.82
N GLY A 123 -7.60 -6.87 -6.71
CA GLY A 123 -7.86 -8.05 -7.51
C GLY A 123 -8.88 -7.79 -8.62
N GLY A 124 -10.16 -7.88 -8.30
CA GLY A 124 -11.24 -7.73 -9.27
C GLY A 124 -11.42 -8.98 -10.15
N ARG A 125 -11.86 -8.79 -11.40
CA ARG A 125 -12.11 -9.88 -12.33
C ARG A 125 -10.83 -10.44 -12.91
N GLU A 126 -10.48 -11.68 -12.58
CA GLU A 126 -9.22 -12.34 -12.98
C GLU A 126 -9.04 -12.45 -14.48
N GLU A 127 -10.13 -12.63 -15.22
CA GLU A 127 -10.12 -12.72 -16.69
C GLU A 127 -9.70 -11.42 -17.38
N LEU A 128 -9.60 -10.32 -16.65
CA LEU A 128 -9.17 -9.03 -17.16
C LEU A 128 -7.67 -8.76 -17.01
N VAL A 129 -6.91 -9.67 -16.41
CA VAL A 129 -5.44 -9.56 -16.33
C VAL A 129 -4.82 -9.76 -17.72
N ASP A 130 -3.94 -8.84 -18.12
CA ASP A 130 -3.15 -8.96 -19.35
C ASP A 130 -1.83 -9.67 -19.08
N SER A 131 -1.76 -10.96 -19.32
CA SER A 131 -0.55 -11.78 -19.12
C SER A 131 0.61 -11.39 -20.05
N THR A 132 0.37 -10.57 -21.07
CA THR A 132 1.38 -10.06 -22.01
C THR A 132 1.80 -8.62 -21.72
N GLY A 133 1.18 -8.00 -20.73
CA GLY A 133 1.47 -6.64 -20.32
C GLY A 133 2.94 -6.47 -19.92
N ARG A 134 3.47 -5.27 -20.17
CA ARG A 134 4.86 -4.91 -19.85
C ARG A 134 4.98 -3.95 -18.68
N ILE A 135 3.84 -3.53 -18.10
CA ILE A 135 3.79 -2.61 -16.98
C ILE A 135 2.96 -3.24 -15.88
N ASP A 136 3.54 -3.42 -14.71
CA ASP A 136 2.86 -3.81 -13.49
C ASP A 136 2.51 -2.58 -12.63
N TYR A 137 1.80 -2.77 -11.51
CA TYR A 137 1.38 -1.68 -10.63
C TYR A 137 2.56 -0.91 -10.04
N GLY A 138 3.62 -1.60 -9.61
CA GLY A 138 4.82 -0.97 -9.05
C GLY A 138 5.57 -0.13 -10.08
N SER A 139 5.70 -0.63 -11.32
CA SER A 139 6.26 0.13 -12.43
C SER A 139 5.42 1.36 -12.76
N LEU A 140 4.07 1.28 -12.69
CA LEU A 140 3.20 2.46 -12.85
C LEU A 140 3.55 3.53 -11.82
N ILE A 141 3.76 3.17 -10.54
CA ILE A 141 4.14 4.12 -9.49
C ILE A 141 5.49 4.78 -9.82
N TYR A 142 6.54 3.97 -9.91
CA TYR A 142 7.90 4.51 -9.94
C TYR A 142 8.27 5.18 -11.26
N ILE A 143 7.76 4.69 -12.40
CA ILE A 143 7.96 5.34 -13.70
C ILE A 143 7.19 6.66 -13.76
N THR A 144 5.96 6.70 -13.23
CA THR A 144 5.14 7.92 -13.21
C THR A 144 5.74 8.98 -12.30
N LEU A 145 6.21 8.63 -11.09
CA LEU A 145 6.91 9.55 -10.19
C LEU A 145 8.14 10.19 -10.85
N GLN A 146 8.83 9.47 -11.72
CA GLN A 146 9.98 9.99 -12.46
C GLN A 146 9.58 10.92 -13.62
N ARG A 147 8.30 11.00 -14.00
CA ARG A 147 7.84 11.68 -15.21
C ARG A 147 6.81 12.79 -14.96
N ALA A 148 6.12 12.77 -13.83
CA ALA A 148 5.04 13.70 -13.48
C ALA A 148 5.47 14.67 -12.37
N LYS A 149 4.87 15.87 -12.36
CA LYS A 149 5.00 16.87 -11.29
C LYS A 149 3.71 17.07 -10.51
N THR A 150 2.58 16.77 -11.12
CA THR A 150 1.25 16.99 -10.55
C THR A 150 0.42 15.72 -10.57
N ALA A 151 -0.61 15.66 -9.74
CA ALA A 151 -1.52 14.52 -9.67
C ALA A 151 -2.21 14.27 -11.03
N ARG A 152 -2.64 15.32 -11.73
CA ARG A 152 -3.28 15.19 -13.06
C ARG A 152 -2.31 14.71 -14.15
N GLU A 153 -1.05 15.15 -14.11
CA GLU A 153 -0.01 14.58 -14.99
C GLU A 153 0.22 13.12 -14.71
N ALA A 154 0.26 12.73 -13.43
CA ALA A 154 0.43 11.35 -13.01
C ALA A 154 -0.70 10.45 -13.55
N ILE A 155 -1.97 10.85 -13.38
CA ILE A 155 -3.12 10.10 -13.92
C ILE A 155 -2.96 9.88 -15.43
N ARG A 156 -2.64 10.93 -16.21
CA ARG A 156 -2.44 10.80 -17.67
C ARG A 156 -1.30 9.85 -18.02
N ILE A 157 -0.17 9.93 -17.31
CA ILE A 157 0.99 9.08 -17.58
C ILE A 157 0.69 7.63 -17.23
N ILE A 158 -0.01 7.34 -16.12
CA ILE A 158 -0.46 5.99 -15.76
C ILE A 158 -1.31 5.41 -16.89
N VAL A 159 -2.31 6.17 -17.36
CA VAL A 159 -3.20 5.75 -18.45
C VAL A 159 -2.43 5.49 -19.74
N ASP A 160 -1.52 6.41 -20.12
CA ASP A 160 -0.73 6.29 -21.34
C ASP A 160 0.21 5.08 -21.30
N LEU A 161 0.87 4.83 -20.17
CA LEU A 161 1.75 3.68 -19.98
C LEU A 161 0.97 2.36 -20.07
N ALA A 162 -0.13 2.24 -19.32
CA ALA A 162 -0.92 1.01 -19.27
C ALA A 162 -1.59 0.71 -20.63
N ASN A 163 -2.12 1.72 -21.33
CA ASN A 163 -2.73 1.53 -22.64
C ASN A 163 -1.69 1.22 -23.73
N THR A 164 -0.51 1.83 -23.66
CA THR A 164 0.52 1.63 -24.69
C THR A 164 1.24 0.28 -24.55
N TYR A 165 1.59 -0.10 -23.32
CA TYR A 165 2.46 -1.25 -23.07
C TYR A 165 1.71 -2.48 -22.50
N GLY A 166 0.44 -2.36 -22.16
CA GLY A 166 -0.36 -3.41 -21.49
C GLY A 166 -0.10 -3.44 -19.98
N TYR A 167 -1.12 -3.76 -19.21
CA TYR A 167 -1.09 -3.78 -17.75
C TYR A 167 -1.12 -5.22 -17.23
N ALA A 168 -0.04 -5.63 -16.57
CA ALA A 168 0.22 -7.03 -16.22
C ALA A 168 -0.30 -7.46 -14.84
N SER A 169 -0.77 -6.50 -14.02
CA SER A 169 -1.29 -6.80 -12.67
C SER A 169 -2.82 -6.92 -12.66
N SER A 170 -3.37 -7.33 -11.53
CA SER A 170 -4.82 -7.33 -11.26
C SER A 170 -5.34 -5.91 -11.01
N GLY A 171 -6.59 -5.78 -10.59
CA GLY A 171 -7.19 -4.46 -10.35
C GLY A 171 -6.49 -3.68 -9.23
N GLU A 172 -6.37 -2.36 -9.42
CA GLU A 172 -5.55 -1.48 -8.57
C GLU A 172 -6.25 -0.19 -8.22
N SER A 173 -6.15 0.20 -6.94
CA SER A 173 -6.54 1.53 -6.44
C SER A 173 -5.28 2.32 -6.15
N PHE A 174 -5.15 3.52 -6.76
CA PHE A 174 -4.06 4.46 -6.49
C PHE A 174 -4.54 5.65 -5.67
N SER A 175 -3.76 6.02 -4.66
CA SER A 175 -3.76 7.34 -4.04
C SER A 175 -2.76 8.22 -4.78
N ILE A 176 -3.23 9.26 -5.47
CA ILE A 176 -2.38 10.18 -6.24
C ILE A 176 -2.58 11.58 -5.68
N ALA A 177 -1.53 12.19 -5.15
CA ALA A 177 -1.64 13.49 -4.52
C ALA A 177 -0.43 14.39 -4.82
N ASP A 178 -0.70 15.67 -4.93
CA ASP A 178 0.31 16.72 -4.97
C ASP A 178 0.04 17.76 -3.87
N ARG A 179 0.68 18.90 -3.93
CA ARG A 179 0.55 19.98 -2.94
C ARG A 179 -0.84 20.64 -2.91
N ASN A 180 -1.70 20.39 -3.89
CA ASN A 180 -2.95 21.11 -4.10
C ASN A 180 -4.17 20.20 -4.03
N GLU A 181 -4.05 18.98 -4.54
CA GLU A 181 -5.19 18.07 -4.71
C GLU A 181 -4.80 16.61 -4.46
N ALA A 182 -5.80 15.81 -4.14
CA ALA A 182 -5.68 14.37 -3.96
C ALA A 182 -6.78 13.63 -4.72
N TRP A 183 -6.42 12.49 -5.29
CA TRP A 183 -7.27 11.65 -6.13
C TRP A 183 -7.23 10.21 -5.67
N ILE A 184 -8.36 9.51 -5.79
CA ILE A 184 -8.41 8.05 -5.87
C ILE A 184 -8.59 7.68 -7.34
N MET A 185 -7.73 6.82 -7.86
CA MET A 185 -7.85 6.25 -9.20
C MET A 185 -7.95 4.74 -9.09
N GLU A 186 -8.98 4.16 -9.69
CA GLU A 186 -9.16 2.72 -9.77
C GLU A 186 -9.07 2.27 -11.22
N LEU A 187 -8.34 1.19 -11.46
CA LEU A 187 -8.13 0.65 -12.80
C LEU A 187 -8.04 -0.87 -12.80
N ILE A 188 -8.37 -1.47 -13.94
CA ILE A 188 -8.18 -2.91 -14.21
C ILE A 188 -7.90 -3.11 -15.71
N GLY A 189 -7.20 -4.18 -16.06
CA GLY A 189 -6.93 -4.54 -17.44
C GLY A 189 -8.19 -4.86 -18.26
N LYS A 190 -8.01 -5.07 -19.56
CA LYS A 190 -9.07 -5.51 -20.49
C LYS A 190 -8.98 -6.98 -20.87
N GLY A 191 -8.06 -7.71 -20.24
CA GLY A 191 -7.80 -9.13 -20.54
C GLY A 191 -6.77 -9.32 -21.65
N CYS A 192 -6.63 -10.56 -22.08
CA CYS A 192 -5.65 -10.95 -23.07
C CYS A 192 -6.32 -11.79 -24.18
N GLU A 193 -6.46 -11.20 -25.37
CA GLU A 193 -6.92 -11.86 -26.58
C GLU A 193 -5.83 -11.75 -27.65
N LEU A 194 -5.19 -12.88 -27.98
CA LEU A 194 -4.04 -12.89 -28.88
C LEU A 194 -4.47 -13.04 -30.34
N ASP A 195 -3.87 -12.23 -31.21
CA ASP A 195 -3.92 -12.43 -32.66
C ASP A 195 -3.01 -13.58 -33.12
N ALA A 196 -2.98 -13.86 -34.43
CA ALA A 196 -2.16 -14.92 -35.00
C ALA A 196 -0.64 -14.69 -34.82
N GLU A 197 -0.23 -13.45 -34.62
CA GLU A 197 1.14 -13.02 -34.39
C GLU A 197 1.51 -13.01 -32.89
N GLY A 198 0.54 -13.28 -31.99
CA GLY A 198 0.74 -13.33 -30.54
C GLY A 198 0.66 -11.95 -29.84
N ASN A 199 0.12 -10.93 -30.49
CA ASN A 199 -0.10 -9.63 -29.87
C ASN A 199 -1.48 -9.57 -29.20
N ASN A 200 -1.55 -8.95 -28.02
CA ASN A 200 -2.81 -8.73 -27.37
C ASN A 200 -3.63 -7.64 -28.08
N THR A 201 -4.78 -8.01 -28.63
CA THR A 201 -5.73 -7.11 -29.31
C THR A 201 -6.60 -6.32 -28.33
N ARG A 202 -6.64 -6.72 -27.04
CA ARG A 202 -7.40 -6.09 -25.96
C ARG A 202 -6.54 -5.25 -25.02
N LYS A 203 -5.31 -4.95 -25.41
CA LYS A 203 -4.37 -4.18 -24.60
C LYS A 203 -4.98 -2.90 -24.03
N GLY A 204 -4.67 -2.62 -22.77
CA GLY A 204 -5.07 -1.39 -22.09
C GLY A 204 -5.87 -1.64 -20.82
N ILE A 205 -6.44 -0.57 -20.30
CA ILE A 205 -7.17 -0.54 -19.03
C ILE A 205 -8.53 0.15 -19.18
N VAL A 206 -9.48 -0.25 -18.33
CA VAL A 206 -10.61 0.59 -17.93
C VAL A 206 -10.30 1.19 -16.56
N TRP A 207 -10.72 2.43 -16.36
CA TRP A 207 -10.34 3.17 -15.15
C TRP A 207 -11.29 4.32 -14.86
N VAL A 208 -11.31 4.76 -13.62
CA VAL A 208 -11.97 5.98 -13.14
C VAL A 208 -11.10 6.62 -12.06
N ALA A 209 -10.98 7.95 -12.08
CA ALA A 209 -10.28 8.73 -11.07
C ALA A 209 -11.21 9.80 -10.50
N ARG A 210 -11.33 9.84 -9.17
CA ARG A 210 -12.17 10.79 -8.45
C ARG A 210 -11.30 11.71 -7.61
N ARG A 211 -11.44 13.02 -7.83
CA ARG A 211 -10.83 14.04 -6.97
C ARG A 211 -11.58 14.08 -5.63
N ILE A 212 -10.83 13.96 -4.54
CA ILE A 212 -11.40 14.06 -3.20
C ILE A 212 -11.71 15.55 -2.94
N PRO A 213 -12.96 15.90 -2.54
CA PRO A 213 -13.30 17.29 -2.25
C PRO A 213 -12.39 17.85 -1.13
N ASP A 214 -11.95 19.09 -1.29
CA ASP A 214 -11.11 19.73 -0.28
C ASP A 214 -11.87 19.85 1.05
N GLY A 215 -11.20 19.55 2.16
CA GLY A 215 -11.82 19.47 3.49
C GLY A 215 -12.34 18.07 3.85
N TYR A 216 -12.15 17.07 2.99
CA TYR A 216 -12.54 15.68 3.23
C TYR A 216 -11.32 14.77 3.33
N VAL A 217 -11.52 13.61 3.93
CA VAL A 217 -10.58 12.49 3.95
C VAL A 217 -11.16 11.28 3.23
N SER A 218 -10.29 10.44 2.69
CA SER A 218 -10.66 9.19 2.03
C SER A 218 -9.69 8.08 2.40
N ALA A 219 -10.01 6.86 2.02
CA ALA A 219 -9.16 5.69 2.23
C ALA A 219 -9.51 4.57 1.26
N HIS A 220 -8.57 3.68 1.02
CA HIS A 220 -8.81 2.39 0.36
C HIS A 220 -7.85 1.32 0.90
N ALA A 221 -8.28 0.07 0.84
CA ALA A 221 -7.55 -1.05 1.39
C ALA A 221 -7.98 -2.35 0.70
N ASN A 222 -7.40 -2.66 -0.44
CA ASN A 222 -7.63 -3.88 -1.24
C ASN A 222 -9.09 -4.17 -1.64
N GLN A 223 -9.91 -3.14 -1.76
CA GLN A 223 -11.25 -3.19 -2.33
C GLN A 223 -11.48 -1.96 -3.20
N SER A 224 -11.99 -2.16 -4.40
CA SER A 224 -12.49 -1.07 -5.25
C SER A 224 -13.68 -0.42 -4.56
N ARG A 225 -13.70 0.91 -4.48
CA ARG A 225 -14.70 1.68 -3.72
C ARG A 225 -15.46 2.72 -4.53
N ILE A 226 -15.02 3.02 -5.76
CA ILE A 226 -15.72 3.95 -6.62
C ILE A 226 -16.96 3.26 -7.18
N THR A 227 -18.14 3.68 -6.70
CA THR A 227 -19.45 3.25 -7.20
C THR A 227 -19.85 4.09 -8.42
N THR A 228 -21.00 4.71 -8.41
CA THR A 228 -21.42 5.68 -9.43
C THR A 228 -20.58 6.94 -9.36
N PHE A 229 -20.39 7.56 -10.52
CA PHE A 229 -19.58 8.78 -10.64
C PHE A 229 -20.17 9.73 -11.69
N PRO A 230 -19.92 11.06 -11.59
CA PRO A 230 -20.43 12.02 -12.55
C PRO A 230 -19.77 11.83 -13.92
N LEU A 231 -20.56 11.83 -14.98
CA LEU A 231 -20.10 11.68 -16.36
C LEU A 231 -19.78 13.04 -17.03
N ASP A 232 -20.20 14.14 -16.44
CA ASP A 232 -20.13 15.50 -16.97
C ASP A 232 -19.31 16.48 -16.13
N ASP A 233 -18.48 15.96 -15.20
CA ASP A 233 -17.62 16.77 -14.31
C ASP A 233 -16.12 16.46 -14.53
N PRO A 234 -15.50 16.90 -15.64
CA PRO A 234 -14.11 16.62 -15.95
C PRO A 234 -13.11 17.30 -14.99
N GLU A 235 -13.56 18.25 -14.18
CA GLU A 235 -12.73 18.86 -13.14
C GLU A 235 -12.49 17.90 -11.96
N ASN A 236 -13.49 17.07 -11.59
CA ASN A 236 -13.47 16.23 -10.40
C ASN A 236 -13.59 14.72 -10.70
N CYS A 237 -13.83 14.35 -11.96
CA CYS A 237 -13.96 12.97 -12.39
C CYS A 237 -13.35 12.76 -13.78
N LEU A 238 -12.37 11.86 -13.84
CA LEU A 238 -11.74 11.44 -15.10
C LEU A 238 -11.97 9.92 -15.24
N TYR A 239 -12.23 9.44 -16.45
CA TYR A 239 -12.48 8.02 -16.69
C TYR A 239 -12.18 7.61 -18.14
N ALA A 240 -12.02 6.29 -18.34
CA ALA A 240 -11.83 5.73 -19.66
C ALA A 240 -13.09 5.91 -20.51
N PRO A 241 -12.99 6.41 -21.77
CA PRO A 241 -14.16 6.64 -22.62
C PRO A 241 -15.02 5.39 -22.83
N ASP A 242 -14.43 4.22 -22.72
CA ASP A 242 -15.07 2.93 -22.92
C ASP A 242 -15.40 2.18 -21.62
N VAL A 243 -15.24 2.80 -20.43
CA VAL A 243 -15.43 2.15 -19.13
C VAL A 243 -16.82 1.52 -18.98
N ILE A 244 -17.87 2.13 -19.50
CA ILE A 244 -19.25 1.61 -19.45
C ILE A 244 -19.53 0.64 -20.59
N SER A 245 -19.13 1.01 -21.82
CA SER A 245 -19.39 0.16 -23.01
C SER A 245 -18.62 -1.16 -22.93
N PHE A 246 -17.41 -1.17 -22.38
CA PHE A 246 -16.65 -2.40 -22.14
C PHE A 246 -17.33 -3.30 -21.09
N ALA A 247 -17.86 -2.73 -20.02
CA ALA A 247 -18.62 -3.50 -19.02
C ALA A 247 -19.87 -4.13 -19.62
N ARG A 248 -20.58 -3.43 -20.52
CA ARG A 248 -21.72 -3.98 -21.27
C ARG A 248 -21.30 -5.09 -22.23
N GLU A 249 -20.22 -4.92 -22.97
CA GLU A 249 -19.65 -5.93 -23.86
C GLU A 249 -19.34 -7.23 -23.12
N LYS A 250 -18.78 -7.11 -21.92
CA LYS A 250 -18.44 -8.26 -21.06
C LYS A 250 -19.65 -8.82 -20.28
N GLY A 251 -20.80 -8.19 -20.34
CA GLY A 251 -22.00 -8.60 -19.60
C GLY A 251 -21.96 -8.30 -18.11
N TYR A 252 -21.08 -7.41 -17.66
CA TYR A 252 -20.94 -7.03 -16.24
C TYR A 252 -21.95 -5.96 -15.82
N PHE A 253 -22.53 -5.25 -16.78
CA PHE A 253 -23.50 -4.19 -16.55
C PHE A 253 -24.49 -4.12 -17.72
N ASN A 254 -25.76 -3.80 -17.42
CA ASN A 254 -26.82 -3.68 -18.46
C ASN A 254 -27.87 -2.60 -18.12
N GLY A 255 -27.51 -1.61 -17.31
CA GLY A 255 -28.38 -0.49 -16.93
C GLY A 255 -28.11 0.79 -17.73
N PRO A 256 -28.80 1.91 -17.40
CA PRO A 256 -28.48 3.24 -17.92
C PRO A 256 -27.12 3.73 -17.38
N ASP A 257 -26.45 4.62 -18.14
CA ASP A 257 -25.08 5.05 -17.86
C ASP A 257 -24.94 5.69 -16.46
N GLU A 258 -25.94 6.43 -16.02
CA GLU A 258 -25.97 7.12 -14.73
C GLU A 258 -26.04 6.18 -13.51
N GLU A 259 -26.42 4.92 -13.72
CA GLU A 259 -26.45 3.87 -12.68
C GLU A 259 -25.17 3.02 -12.69
N PHE A 260 -24.25 3.28 -13.62
CA PHE A 260 -23.02 2.49 -13.70
C PHE A 260 -22.16 2.66 -12.46
N SER A 261 -21.87 1.54 -11.78
CA SER A 261 -20.98 1.44 -10.64
C SER A 261 -19.70 0.72 -11.05
N PHE A 262 -18.54 1.41 -10.96
CA PHE A 262 -17.26 0.84 -11.37
C PHE A 262 -16.91 -0.40 -10.53
N CYS A 263 -16.99 -0.30 -9.19
CA CYS A 263 -16.63 -1.42 -8.32
C CYS A 263 -17.58 -2.60 -8.51
N ASP A 264 -18.88 -2.40 -8.67
CA ASP A 264 -19.83 -3.50 -8.85
C ASP A 264 -19.66 -4.22 -10.21
N ALA A 265 -19.24 -3.48 -11.24
CA ALA A 265 -18.96 -4.05 -12.56
C ALA A 265 -17.63 -4.84 -12.57
N TYR A 266 -16.54 -4.25 -12.02
CA TYR A 266 -15.18 -4.75 -12.21
C TYR A 266 -14.59 -5.48 -11.00
N ALA A 267 -15.06 -5.20 -9.79
CA ALA A 267 -14.58 -5.78 -8.54
C ALA A 267 -15.72 -5.90 -7.50
N PRO A 268 -16.77 -6.67 -7.79
CA PRO A 268 -17.90 -6.78 -6.87
C PRO A 268 -17.44 -7.27 -5.50
N ALA A 269 -17.89 -6.56 -4.47
CA ALA A 269 -17.52 -6.86 -3.09
C ALA A 269 -18.26 -8.13 -2.61
N ASP A 270 -17.57 -8.91 -1.79
CA ASP A 270 -18.12 -10.05 -1.07
C ASP A 270 -17.86 -9.91 0.45
N PHE A 271 -18.31 -10.87 1.24
CA PHE A 271 -18.09 -10.89 2.68
C PHE A 271 -16.61 -10.76 3.06
N GLY A 272 -15.74 -11.51 2.39
CA GLY A 272 -14.30 -11.56 2.67
C GLY A 272 -13.61 -10.23 2.36
N THR A 273 -13.94 -9.63 1.22
CA THR A 273 -13.36 -8.34 0.80
C THR A 273 -13.86 -7.18 1.66
N VAL A 274 -15.12 -7.20 2.11
CA VAL A 274 -15.60 -6.16 3.03
C VAL A 274 -14.95 -6.29 4.39
N ARG A 275 -14.99 -7.50 4.99
CA ARG A 275 -14.46 -7.72 6.33
C ARG A 275 -12.93 -7.66 6.39
N GLY A 276 -12.24 -8.12 5.37
CA GLY A 276 -10.79 -8.07 5.30
C GLY A 276 -10.21 -6.76 4.78
N CYS A 277 -11.00 -5.97 4.04
CA CYS A 277 -10.53 -4.80 3.32
C CYS A 277 -11.24 -3.51 3.77
N ASP A 278 -12.52 -3.33 3.46
CA ASP A 278 -13.25 -2.11 3.78
C ASP A 278 -13.39 -1.86 5.30
N ALA A 279 -13.31 -2.90 6.13
CA ALA A 279 -13.25 -2.75 7.58
C ALA A 279 -12.07 -1.86 8.03
N ARG A 280 -10.93 -1.89 7.33
CA ARG A 280 -9.76 -1.02 7.60
C ARG A 280 -10.05 0.44 7.26
N VAL A 281 -10.82 0.68 6.20
CA VAL A 281 -11.31 2.01 5.85
C VAL A 281 -12.28 2.52 6.91
N TRP A 282 -13.21 1.66 7.37
CA TRP A 282 -14.13 1.99 8.47
C TRP A 282 -13.39 2.37 9.75
N ALA A 283 -12.35 1.62 10.12
CA ALA A 283 -11.51 1.92 11.29
C ALA A 283 -10.91 3.33 11.22
N PHE A 284 -10.33 3.70 10.08
CA PHE A 284 -9.82 5.06 9.87
C PHE A 284 -10.94 6.12 9.91
N PHE A 285 -12.03 5.91 9.19
CA PHE A 285 -13.13 6.88 9.18
C PHE A 285 -13.72 7.08 10.57
N ARG A 286 -13.87 6.02 11.36
CA ARG A 286 -14.30 6.07 12.74
C ARG A 286 -13.36 6.88 13.64
N THR A 287 -12.06 6.83 13.37
CA THR A 287 -11.05 7.61 14.10
C THR A 287 -11.23 9.11 13.88
N VAL A 288 -11.64 9.56 12.71
CA VAL A 288 -11.63 10.98 12.32
C VAL A 288 -12.99 11.61 12.11
N ALA A 289 -14.04 10.85 11.85
CA ALA A 289 -15.39 11.36 11.54
C ALA A 289 -16.43 10.89 12.57
N ASP A 290 -17.58 11.59 12.59
CA ASP A 290 -18.73 11.23 13.42
C ASP A 290 -19.61 10.20 12.71
N ASP A 291 -20.50 9.57 13.48
CA ASP A 291 -21.57 8.67 13.00
C ASP A 291 -21.10 7.44 12.21
N MET A 292 -19.82 7.07 12.29
CA MET A 292 -19.29 5.93 11.55
C MET A 292 -19.72 4.57 12.13
N ASP A 293 -20.19 4.52 13.35
CA ASP A 293 -20.71 3.30 13.98
C ASP A 293 -21.97 2.76 13.28
N GLN A 294 -22.71 3.60 12.53
CA GLN A 294 -23.83 3.16 11.68
C GLN A 294 -23.42 2.18 10.57
N TYR A 295 -22.13 2.11 10.21
CA TYR A 295 -21.57 1.21 9.20
C TYR A 295 -20.90 -0.02 9.81
N THR A 296 -21.03 -0.25 11.11
CA THR A 296 -20.42 -1.41 11.79
C THR A 296 -20.88 -2.73 11.18
N ASP A 297 -22.16 -2.86 10.84
CA ASP A 297 -22.74 -4.05 10.21
C ASP A 297 -22.14 -4.30 8.80
N TYR A 298 -21.86 -3.24 8.05
CA TYR A 298 -21.16 -3.32 6.78
C TYR A 298 -19.69 -3.75 7.00
N ALA A 299 -18.95 -3.07 7.86
CA ALA A 299 -17.55 -3.39 8.15
C ALA A 299 -17.36 -4.84 8.63
N MET A 300 -18.34 -5.37 9.37
CA MET A 300 -18.39 -6.78 9.79
C MET A 300 -18.83 -7.75 8.68
N GLY A 301 -19.22 -7.26 7.50
CA GLY A 301 -19.66 -8.06 6.36
C GLY A 301 -21.11 -8.55 6.46
N TYR A 302 -21.90 -8.10 7.44
CA TYR A 302 -23.28 -8.59 7.66
C TYR A 302 -24.31 -7.88 6.80
N ASN A 303 -24.04 -6.63 6.39
CA ASN A 303 -24.96 -5.84 5.58
C ASN A 303 -24.23 -5.16 4.42
N MET A 304 -24.09 -5.87 3.31
CA MET A 304 -23.40 -5.43 2.10
C MET A 304 -24.03 -4.20 1.44
N SER A 305 -25.30 -3.91 1.73
CA SER A 305 -26.02 -2.76 1.15
C SER A 305 -25.76 -1.45 1.93
N ASN A 306 -25.30 -1.53 3.18
CA ASN A 306 -24.99 -0.35 4.01
C ASN A 306 -23.56 0.17 3.74
N ARG A 307 -23.25 0.40 2.47
CA ARG A 307 -21.90 0.75 2.00
C ARG A 307 -21.48 2.14 2.50
N MET A 308 -20.25 2.25 2.98
CA MET A 308 -19.66 3.53 3.40
C MET A 308 -19.48 4.49 2.20
N PRO A 309 -19.55 5.81 2.44
CA PRO A 309 -19.20 6.81 1.41
C PRO A 309 -17.71 6.71 1.03
N LEU A 310 -17.38 7.17 -0.19
CA LEU A 310 -16.01 7.15 -0.70
C LEU A 310 -15.07 8.07 0.12
N TRP A 311 -15.60 9.14 0.68
CA TRP A 311 -14.91 10.09 1.56
C TRP A 311 -15.85 10.59 2.66
N VAL A 312 -15.25 11.05 3.76
CA VAL A 312 -15.97 11.62 4.91
C VAL A 312 -15.37 12.97 5.31
N LYS A 313 -16.20 13.82 5.91
CA LYS A 313 -15.74 15.08 6.50
C LYS A 313 -15.23 14.80 7.91
N PRO A 314 -13.98 15.11 8.24
CA PRO A 314 -13.48 14.89 9.58
C PRO A 314 -14.14 15.87 10.58
N ARG A 315 -14.36 15.42 11.83
CA ARG A 315 -14.95 16.24 12.90
C ARG A 315 -14.05 17.40 13.31
N THR A 316 -12.75 17.20 13.22
CA THR A 316 -11.70 18.20 13.45
C THR A 316 -10.63 18.08 12.38
N LYS A 317 -9.78 19.08 12.26
CA LYS A 317 -8.62 18.99 11.38
C LYS A 317 -7.71 17.85 11.81
N VAL A 318 -7.26 17.06 10.84
CA VAL A 318 -6.42 15.88 11.06
C VAL A 318 -4.94 16.31 11.05
N ASP A 319 -4.22 16.02 12.11
CA ASP A 319 -2.77 16.24 12.18
C ASP A 319 -1.99 14.99 11.76
N PRO A 320 -0.68 15.13 11.44
CA PRO A 320 0.14 13.99 11.03
C PRO A 320 0.18 12.86 12.08
N LYS A 321 0.22 13.17 13.39
CA LYS A 321 0.26 12.17 14.44
C LYS A 321 -1.01 11.31 14.47
N THR A 322 -2.17 11.92 14.23
CA THR A 322 -3.45 11.21 14.09
C THR A 322 -3.37 10.17 12.96
N VAL A 323 -2.74 10.51 11.82
CA VAL A 323 -2.56 9.56 10.70
C VAL A 323 -1.56 8.47 11.08
N PHE A 324 -0.43 8.81 11.75
CA PHE A 324 0.52 7.81 12.23
C PHE A 324 -0.14 6.80 13.16
N ASP A 325 -0.97 7.27 14.08
CA ASP A 325 -1.65 6.41 15.04
C ASP A 325 -2.74 5.55 14.40
N ALA A 326 -3.47 6.10 13.42
CA ALA A 326 -4.48 5.34 12.68
C ALA A 326 -3.88 4.17 11.88
N MET A 327 -2.62 4.28 11.43
CA MET A 327 -1.91 3.16 10.77
C MET A 327 -1.56 2.01 11.73
N ARG A 328 -1.76 2.18 13.04
CA ARG A 328 -1.45 1.20 14.09
C ARG A 328 -2.68 0.48 14.65
N ASP A 329 -3.84 0.71 14.06
CA ASP A 329 -5.14 0.24 14.54
C ASP A 329 -5.32 -1.29 14.35
N HIS A 330 -5.89 -1.94 15.38
CA HIS A 330 -6.31 -3.34 15.37
C HIS A 330 -7.80 -3.48 15.74
N TYR A 331 -8.60 -2.47 15.40
CA TYR A 331 -10.02 -2.37 15.73
C TYR A 331 -10.31 -2.22 17.22
N GLU A 332 -9.37 -1.66 18.00
CA GLU A 332 -9.51 -1.51 19.44
C GLU A 332 -10.80 -0.78 19.83
N GLY A 333 -11.50 -1.31 20.83
CA GLY A 333 -12.77 -0.76 21.31
C GLY A 333 -13.96 -0.96 20.37
N THR A 334 -13.87 -1.87 19.41
CA THR A 334 -14.94 -2.25 18.49
C THR A 334 -15.34 -3.71 18.66
N PRO A 335 -16.44 -4.20 18.04
CA PRO A 335 -16.76 -5.61 18.02
C PRO A 335 -15.73 -6.51 17.29
N MET A 336 -14.79 -5.90 16.56
CA MET A 336 -13.70 -6.60 15.85
C MET A 336 -12.34 -6.47 16.55
N ASP A 337 -12.32 -6.03 17.82
CA ASP A 337 -11.08 -5.80 18.59
C ASP A 337 -10.20 -7.05 18.66
N MET A 338 -9.08 -7.00 17.92
CA MET A 338 -8.15 -8.13 17.81
C MET A 338 -7.30 -8.34 19.07
N THR A 339 -7.35 -7.42 20.03
CA THR A 339 -6.66 -7.55 21.32
C THR A 339 -7.53 -8.20 22.39
N GLN A 340 -8.83 -8.40 22.13
CA GLN A 340 -9.82 -8.89 23.08
C GLN A 340 -10.51 -10.19 22.62
N ASP A 341 -10.39 -10.56 21.36
CA ASP A 341 -11.02 -11.77 20.83
C ASP A 341 -10.30 -13.05 21.29
N ILE A 342 -10.87 -14.21 20.97
CA ILE A 342 -10.29 -15.51 21.36
C ILE A 342 -8.88 -15.72 20.76
N GLY A 343 -8.59 -15.12 19.61
CA GLY A 343 -7.30 -15.19 18.94
C GLY A 343 -6.19 -14.41 19.64
N ALA A 344 -6.55 -13.43 20.47
CA ALA A 344 -5.60 -12.64 21.26
C ALA A 344 -4.94 -13.43 22.40
N GLY A 345 -5.57 -14.52 22.84
CA GLY A 345 -5.09 -15.32 23.96
C GLY A 345 -4.99 -14.52 25.26
N GLY A 346 -4.14 -14.97 26.18
CA GLY A 346 -3.98 -14.33 27.49
C GLY A 346 -3.11 -13.06 27.50
N HIS A 347 -2.55 -12.65 26.35
CA HIS A 347 -1.57 -11.54 26.26
C HIS A 347 -1.99 -10.44 25.27
N ALA A 348 -3.27 -10.35 24.92
CA ALA A 348 -3.83 -9.32 24.05
C ALA A 348 -3.12 -9.23 22.68
N LEU A 349 -2.66 -10.34 22.12
CA LEU A 349 -1.86 -10.38 20.91
C LEU A 349 -2.72 -10.15 19.67
N PRO A 350 -2.54 -9.06 18.89
CA PRO A 350 -3.32 -8.81 17.68
C PRO A 350 -2.83 -9.58 16.46
N TYR A 351 -1.74 -10.33 16.59
CA TYR A 351 -1.17 -11.14 15.51
C TYR A 351 -2.07 -12.33 15.15
N ARG A 352 -2.26 -12.56 13.84
CA ARG A 352 -3.02 -13.72 13.34
C ARG A 352 -2.21 -14.52 12.34
N TRP A 353 -2.17 -15.85 12.53
CA TRP A 353 -1.52 -16.78 11.64
C TRP A 353 -2.40 -17.06 10.41
N ARG A 354 -1.78 -17.35 9.30
CA ARG A 354 -2.45 -17.89 8.12
C ARG A 354 -2.82 -19.37 8.34
N PRO A 355 -3.93 -19.86 7.76
CA PRO A 355 -4.86 -19.14 6.90
C PRO A 355 -5.72 -18.12 7.65
N MET A 356 -6.19 -17.08 6.92
CA MET A 356 -7.10 -16.07 7.47
C MET A 356 -8.50 -16.62 7.70
N ASP A 357 -8.88 -17.65 6.97
CA ASP A 357 -10.14 -18.36 7.10
C ASP A 357 -9.88 -19.85 7.40
N PHE A 358 -10.80 -20.48 8.12
CA PHE A 358 -10.76 -21.89 8.48
C PHE A 358 -12.16 -22.40 8.77
N GLU A 359 -12.35 -23.72 8.66
CA GLU A 359 -13.63 -24.37 8.90
C GLU A 359 -13.58 -25.25 10.15
N VAL A 360 -14.61 -25.17 10.98
CA VAL A 360 -14.83 -26.07 12.13
C VAL A 360 -16.29 -26.53 12.08
N ASP A 361 -16.50 -27.85 12.02
CA ASP A 361 -17.83 -28.48 11.99
C ASP A 361 -18.76 -27.92 10.89
N GLY A 362 -18.20 -27.62 9.71
CA GLY A 362 -18.94 -27.09 8.57
C GLY A 362 -19.28 -25.59 8.67
N VAL A 363 -18.72 -24.88 9.66
CA VAL A 363 -18.85 -23.43 9.82
C VAL A 363 -17.53 -22.76 9.49
N THR A 364 -17.54 -21.84 8.54
CA THR A 364 -16.35 -21.05 8.17
C THR A 364 -16.17 -19.90 9.15
N TYR A 365 -14.97 -19.78 9.65
CA TYR A 365 -14.50 -18.68 10.51
C TYR A 365 -13.47 -17.86 9.77
N LEU A 366 -13.47 -16.56 9.99
CA LEU A 366 -12.52 -15.61 9.42
C LEU A 366 -11.78 -14.89 10.54
N ASN A 367 -10.45 -14.83 10.44
CA ASN A 367 -9.66 -13.91 11.25
C ASN A 367 -9.75 -12.49 10.69
N GLU A 368 -9.81 -11.50 11.54
CA GLU A 368 -9.74 -10.10 11.16
C GLU A 368 -8.40 -9.77 10.49
N ARG A 369 -8.45 -8.79 9.58
CA ARG A 369 -7.31 -8.19 8.95
C ARG A 369 -7.25 -6.71 9.37
N ALA A 370 -6.43 -6.41 10.36
CA ALA A 370 -6.28 -5.06 10.90
C ALA A 370 -5.56 -4.10 9.93
N VAL A 371 -5.55 -2.82 10.28
CA VAL A 371 -4.73 -1.81 9.61
C VAL A 371 -3.25 -2.13 9.83
N ALA A 372 -2.80 -2.25 11.09
CA ALA A 372 -1.47 -2.72 11.41
C ALA A 372 -1.37 -4.25 11.31
N THR A 373 -0.27 -4.75 10.78
CA THR A 373 -0.06 -6.18 10.58
C THR A 373 1.42 -6.57 10.56
N GLN A 374 1.69 -7.78 11.01
CA GLN A 374 3.02 -8.39 11.00
C GLN A 374 3.61 -8.64 9.60
N GLN A 375 2.83 -8.49 8.55
CA GLN A 375 3.30 -8.70 7.17
C GLN A 375 3.77 -7.42 6.48
N THR A 376 3.79 -6.29 7.19
CA THR A 376 4.25 -5.01 6.66
C THR A 376 5.76 -5.06 6.39
N GLY A 377 6.17 -4.81 5.15
CA GLY A 377 7.58 -4.61 4.80
C GLY A 377 8.02 -3.18 5.17
N PHE A 378 7.33 -2.19 4.63
CA PHE A 378 7.51 -0.78 4.99
C PHE A 378 6.17 -0.05 5.00
N TRP A 379 6.15 1.07 5.70
CA TRP A 379 5.00 1.97 5.74
C TRP A 379 5.45 3.42 5.81
N PHE A 380 4.56 4.33 5.43
CA PHE A 380 4.87 5.75 5.50
C PHE A 380 3.62 6.62 5.63
N VAL A 381 3.86 7.87 6.02
CA VAL A 381 2.94 8.98 5.79
C VAL A 381 3.68 10.04 5.00
N ALA A 382 3.27 10.27 3.77
CA ALA A 382 3.85 11.29 2.90
C ALA A 382 3.08 12.59 3.07
N GLN A 383 3.79 13.71 3.15
CA GLN A 383 3.24 15.03 3.43
C GLN A 383 3.71 16.02 2.37
N ALA A 384 2.80 16.45 1.49
CA ALA A 384 3.04 17.50 0.50
C ALA A 384 2.59 18.85 1.08
N ARG A 385 3.52 19.82 1.17
CA ARG A 385 3.36 21.06 1.94
C ARG A 385 3.33 22.29 1.04
N PRO A 386 2.13 22.84 0.72
CA PRO A 386 1.96 23.89 -0.30
C PRO A 386 2.59 25.26 0.06
N TRP A 387 2.85 25.53 1.33
CA TRP A 387 3.46 26.79 1.81
C TRP A 387 4.99 26.80 1.73
N LEU A 388 5.61 25.67 1.37
CA LEU A 388 7.06 25.51 1.24
C LEU A 388 7.45 25.26 -0.22
N PRO A 389 8.73 25.35 -0.60
CA PRO A 389 9.21 24.90 -1.90
C PRO A 389 8.86 23.45 -2.21
N ASP A 390 8.75 23.10 -3.49
CA ASP A 390 8.36 21.74 -3.94
C ASP A 390 9.24 20.63 -3.38
N ASP A 391 10.54 20.91 -3.25
CA ASP A 391 11.57 19.98 -2.80
C ASP A 391 11.60 19.77 -1.26
N MET A 392 10.58 20.26 -0.56
CA MET A 392 10.48 20.17 0.91
C MET A 392 9.35 19.25 1.38
N GLY A 393 8.76 18.43 0.53
CA GLY A 393 7.87 17.36 0.97
C GLY A 393 8.58 16.39 1.90
N ILE A 394 7.84 15.74 2.80
CA ILE A 394 8.37 14.76 3.75
C ILE A 394 7.71 13.41 3.55
N LEU A 395 8.52 12.39 3.43
CA LEU A 395 8.15 11.01 3.59
C LEU A 395 8.51 10.60 5.03
N TRP A 396 7.54 10.54 5.92
CA TRP A 396 7.69 9.91 7.23
C TRP A 396 7.73 8.40 7.00
N PHE A 397 8.91 7.80 7.11
CA PHE A 397 9.17 6.42 6.68
C PHE A 397 9.47 5.50 7.85
N GLY A 398 8.90 4.31 7.83
CA GLY A 398 9.12 3.23 8.80
C GLY A 398 9.15 1.86 8.11
N VAL A 399 9.61 0.87 8.82
CA VAL A 399 9.71 -0.52 8.37
C VAL A 399 9.08 -1.45 9.40
N ASP A 400 8.66 -2.65 8.95
CA ASP A 400 8.04 -3.66 9.78
C ASP A 400 6.64 -3.25 10.30
N ASP A 401 6.03 -4.02 11.20
CA ASP A 401 4.69 -3.80 11.76
C ASP A 401 4.53 -2.39 12.34
N ALA A 402 3.59 -1.61 11.80
CA ALA A 402 3.35 -0.23 12.22
C ALA A 402 3.06 -0.09 13.72
N ALA A 403 2.40 -1.09 14.34
CA ALA A 403 2.03 -1.05 15.76
C ALA A 403 3.24 -1.06 16.70
N THR A 404 4.35 -1.62 16.26
CA THR A 404 5.58 -1.77 17.05
C THR A 404 6.79 -1.10 16.39
N SER A 405 6.57 -0.27 15.38
CA SER A 405 7.60 0.48 14.67
C SER A 405 7.36 1.98 14.71
N CYS A 406 8.29 2.74 14.14
CA CYS A 406 8.34 4.18 14.29
C CYS A 406 8.69 4.87 12.96
N LEU A 407 8.11 6.04 12.73
CA LEU A 407 8.37 6.85 11.55
C LEU A 407 9.52 7.83 11.78
N THR A 408 10.33 8.04 10.75
CA THR A 408 11.38 9.07 10.73
C THR A 408 11.23 9.97 9.49
N PRO A 409 11.50 11.29 9.63
CA PRO A 409 11.30 12.22 8.52
C PRO A 409 12.41 12.10 7.48
N ILE A 410 12.03 11.81 6.24
CA ILE A 410 12.89 11.80 5.06
C ILE A 410 12.38 12.88 4.09
N TYR A 411 13.16 13.91 3.82
CA TYR A 411 12.77 14.93 2.85
C TYR A 411 12.83 14.39 1.42
N CYS A 412 11.88 14.76 0.59
CA CYS A 412 11.75 14.26 -0.79
C CYS A 412 12.96 14.64 -1.68
N SER A 413 13.67 15.72 -1.33
CA SER A 413 14.90 16.15 -2.00
C SER A 413 16.17 15.50 -1.47
N ALA A 414 16.10 14.60 -0.48
CA ALA A 414 17.29 13.94 0.04
C ALA A 414 18.03 13.18 -1.06
N THR A 415 19.36 13.37 -1.13
CA THR A 415 20.23 12.75 -2.15
C THR A 415 20.86 11.45 -1.69
N GLU A 416 20.71 11.10 -0.42
CA GLU A 416 21.25 9.89 0.19
C GLU A 416 20.13 9.11 0.87
N VAL A 417 20.17 7.78 0.76
CA VAL A 417 19.36 6.89 1.57
C VAL A 417 20.14 6.53 2.82
N PRO A 418 19.54 6.69 4.02
CA PRO A 418 20.19 6.24 5.26
C PRO A 418 20.60 4.77 5.17
N GLU A 419 21.78 4.42 5.68
CA GLU A 419 22.33 3.06 5.58
C GLU A 419 21.37 2.00 6.12
N CYS A 420 20.71 2.28 7.23
CA CYS A 420 19.80 1.34 7.88
C CYS A 420 18.52 1.03 7.06
N PHE A 421 18.14 1.90 6.13
CA PHE A 421 17.01 1.71 5.22
C PHE A 421 17.44 1.38 3.79
N ARG A 422 18.75 1.27 3.52
CA ARG A 422 19.24 1.13 2.15
C ARG A 422 18.87 -0.22 1.55
N GLU A 423 18.40 -0.19 0.31
CA GLU A 423 18.23 -1.38 -0.51
C GLU A 423 19.55 -2.17 -0.61
N GLY A 424 19.46 -3.49 -0.47
CA GLY A 424 20.63 -4.37 -0.44
C GLY A 424 21.32 -4.49 0.92
N ASN A 425 20.91 -3.72 1.95
CA ASN A 425 21.36 -3.90 3.33
C ASN A 425 20.53 -4.99 4.04
N GLY A 426 20.73 -6.24 3.68
CA GLY A 426 19.92 -7.39 4.07
C GLY A 426 18.84 -7.72 3.03
N THR A 427 18.15 -8.82 3.22
CA THR A 427 16.97 -9.26 2.44
C THR A 427 16.08 -10.10 3.34
N MET A 428 14.89 -10.50 2.88
CA MET A 428 14.03 -11.46 3.62
C MET A 428 14.72 -12.80 3.90
N LEU A 429 15.75 -13.16 3.14
CA LEU A 429 16.50 -14.40 3.29
C LEU A 429 17.91 -14.19 3.89
N LYS A 430 18.31 -12.95 4.16
CA LYS A 430 19.65 -12.63 4.65
C LYS A 430 19.60 -11.52 5.71
N TYR A 431 19.90 -11.89 6.94
CA TYR A 431 20.02 -10.96 8.06
C TYR A 431 21.17 -9.97 7.86
N SER A 432 20.93 -8.71 8.26
CA SER A 432 21.97 -7.70 8.41
C SER A 432 21.85 -6.99 9.77
N PRO A 433 22.94 -6.88 10.55
CA PRO A 433 22.92 -6.22 11.85
C PRO A 433 22.80 -4.69 11.77
N THR A 434 22.95 -4.09 10.59
CA THR A 434 22.82 -2.64 10.35
C THR A 434 21.51 -2.29 9.66
N SER A 435 20.66 -3.27 9.38
CA SER A 435 19.34 -3.07 8.78
C SER A 435 18.30 -2.70 9.83
N ALA A 436 17.58 -1.61 9.60
CA ALA A 436 16.45 -1.22 10.43
C ALA A 436 15.34 -2.27 10.37
N PHE A 437 15.04 -2.84 9.20
CA PHE A 437 14.01 -3.89 9.07
C PHE A 437 14.26 -5.05 10.04
N TRP A 438 15.47 -5.61 10.09
CA TRP A 438 15.76 -6.72 10.98
C TRP A 438 15.80 -6.35 12.45
N LEU A 439 16.24 -5.13 12.79
CA LEU A 439 16.21 -4.63 14.16
C LEU A 439 14.77 -4.42 14.65
N PHE A 440 13.92 -3.79 13.83
CA PHE A 440 12.51 -3.55 14.16
C PHE A 440 11.76 -4.90 14.25
N ASN A 441 11.94 -5.78 13.28
CA ASN A 441 11.34 -7.11 13.27
C ASN A 441 11.69 -7.94 14.52
N ARG A 442 12.93 -7.83 15.04
CA ARG A 442 13.31 -8.49 16.30
C ARG A 442 12.55 -7.92 17.49
N VAL A 443 12.41 -6.60 17.58
CA VAL A 443 11.64 -5.93 18.65
C VAL A 443 10.17 -6.31 18.55
N THR A 444 9.60 -6.32 17.35
CA THR A 444 8.24 -6.74 17.08
C THR A 444 7.97 -8.19 17.49
N ASN A 445 8.81 -9.11 17.05
CA ASN A 445 8.67 -10.53 17.42
C ASN A 445 8.82 -10.75 18.93
N PHE A 446 9.66 -9.96 19.60
CA PHE A 446 9.78 -10.01 21.05
C PHE A 446 8.51 -9.48 21.74
N ALA A 447 7.91 -8.40 21.22
CA ALA A 447 6.66 -7.86 21.72
C ALA A 447 5.51 -8.87 21.62
N TYR A 448 5.46 -9.69 20.58
CA TYR A 448 4.42 -10.71 20.41
C TYR A 448 4.40 -11.78 21.51
N LEU A 449 5.48 -11.96 22.25
CA LEU A 449 5.51 -12.89 23.39
C LEU A 449 4.67 -12.42 24.58
N ARG A 450 4.59 -11.11 24.78
CA ARG A 450 3.87 -10.46 25.87
C ARG A 450 3.38 -9.07 25.42
N TYR A 451 2.53 -9.06 24.42
CA TYR A 451 2.05 -7.83 23.79
C TYR A 451 1.37 -6.89 24.80
N ASP A 452 0.60 -7.44 25.73
CA ASP A 452 -0.06 -6.74 26.85
C ASP A 452 0.88 -5.85 27.68
N LEU A 453 2.15 -6.18 27.75
CA LEU A 453 3.14 -5.44 28.53
C LEU A 453 4.15 -4.70 27.65
N ILE A 454 4.71 -5.38 26.66
CA ILE A 454 5.85 -4.89 25.86
C ILE A 454 5.40 -3.79 24.90
N ALA A 455 4.21 -3.89 24.30
CA ALA A 455 3.69 -2.87 23.40
C ALA A 455 3.57 -1.49 24.06
N ALA A 456 3.20 -1.44 25.35
CA ALA A 456 3.12 -0.20 26.10
C ALA A 456 4.48 0.51 26.27
N ASP A 457 5.57 -0.26 26.46
CA ASP A 457 6.92 0.32 26.55
C ASP A 457 7.42 0.80 25.18
N ILE A 458 7.15 0.03 24.13
CA ILE A 458 7.45 0.46 22.74
C ILE A 458 6.71 1.75 22.43
N ARG A 459 5.42 1.82 22.74
CA ARG A 459 4.56 2.99 22.47
C ARG A 459 5.11 4.28 23.11
N LYS A 460 5.65 4.23 24.31
CA LYS A 460 6.27 5.39 24.94
C LYS A 460 7.45 5.93 24.12
N VAL A 461 8.29 5.04 23.60
CA VAL A 461 9.43 5.43 22.76
C VAL A 461 8.96 5.99 21.42
N VAL A 462 7.94 5.37 20.81
CA VAL A 462 7.31 5.84 19.57
C VAL A 462 6.76 7.26 19.75
N ASP A 463 5.94 7.49 20.78
CA ASP A 463 5.30 8.79 21.02
C ASP A 463 6.33 9.88 21.33
N GLU A 464 7.34 9.58 22.15
CA GLU A 464 8.44 10.51 22.44
C GLU A 464 9.19 10.89 21.16
N TRP A 465 9.55 9.90 20.35
CA TRP A 465 10.28 10.11 19.10
C TRP A 465 9.48 10.93 18.10
N GLU A 466 8.27 10.49 17.77
CA GLU A 466 7.46 11.10 16.71
C GLU A 466 7.02 12.51 17.06
N ASN A 467 6.57 12.76 18.31
CA ASN A 467 6.22 14.09 18.76
C ASN A 467 7.43 15.06 18.71
N THR A 468 8.61 14.58 19.12
CA THR A 468 9.84 15.38 19.03
C THR A 468 10.18 15.71 17.58
N ARG A 469 10.08 14.73 16.66
CA ARG A 469 10.40 14.95 15.22
C ARG A 469 9.40 15.87 14.54
N LEU A 470 8.12 15.79 14.88
CA LEU A 470 7.10 16.71 14.35
C LEU A 470 7.40 18.19 14.70
N GLU A 471 7.90 18.46 15.90
CA GLU A 471 8.31 19.82 16.28
C GLU A 471 9.67 20.22 15.68
N GLU A 472 10.62 19.29 15.61
CA GLU A 472 11.95 19.58 15.07
C GLU A 472 11.93 19.87 13.57
N VAL A 473 11.05 19.20 12.80
CA VAL A 473 10.86 19.48 11.37
C VAL A 473 10.50 20.95 11.15
N LYS A 474 9.66 21.56 11.98
CA LYS A 474 9.33 23.00 11.89
C LYS A 474 10.58 23.89 12.06
N GLN A 475 11.49 23.49 12.95
CA GLN A 475 12.74 24.22 13.18
C GLN A 475 13.71 24.06 12.00
N ILE A 476 13.80 22.86 11.43
CA ILE A 476 14.61 22.60 10.24
C ILE A 476 14.08 23.37 9.03
N ASP A 477 12.76 23.38 8.83
CA ASP A 477 12.13 24.17 7.76
C ASP A 477 12.50 25.66 7.87
N ALA A 478 12.33 26.26 9.06
CA ALA A 478 12.71 27.64 9.31
C ALA A 478 14.22 27.89 9.08
N ALA A 479 15.08 26.94 9.44
CA ALA A 479 16.51 27.05 9.23
C ALA A 479 16.93 26.97 7.74
N THR A 480 16.04 26.58 6.84
CA THR A 480 16.29 26.60 5.39
C THR A 480 15.84 27.88 4.71
N GLU A 481 15.17 28.79 5.42
CA GLU A 481 14.73 30.06 4.86
C GLU A 481 15.95 30.88 4.33
N GLY A 482 15.82 31.33 3.08
CA GLY A 482 16.92 32.02 2.40
C GLY A 482 18.05 31.11 1.87
N ASP A 483 18.02 29.82 2.12
CA ASP A 483 18.99 28.91 1.52
C ASP A 483 18.74 28.75 0.00
N SER A 484 19.83 28.72 -0.79
CA SER A 484 19.71 28.29 -2.20
C SER A 484 19.25 26.85 -2.30
N PRO A 485 18.60 26.42 -3.41
CA PRO A 485 18.10 25.05 -3.54
C PRO A 485 19.16 23.98 -3.22
N LYS A 486 20.39 24.17 -3.70
CA LYS A 486 21.50 23.23 -3.44
C LYS A 486 21.91 23.20 -1.96
N LYS A 487 21.92 24.34 -1.28
CA LYS A 487 22.28 24.42 0.14
C LYS A 487 21.17 23.80 1.00
N ARG A 488 19.91 24.08 0.68
CA ARG A 488 18.73 23.49 1.30
C ARG A 488 18.74 21.97 1.14
N GLN A 489 18.88 21.45 -0.07
CA GLN A 489 18.97 20.02 -0.34
C GLN A 489 20.06 19.33 0.50
N LYS A 490 21.25 19.92 0.59
CA LYS A 490 22.35 19.39 1.42
C LYS A 490 21.98 19.34 2.90
N ARG A 491 21.32 20.38 3.43
CA ARG A 491 20.87 20.46 4.82
C ARG A 491 19.80 19.39 5.10
N LEU A 492 18.79 19.30 4.24
CA LEU A 492 17.68 18.36 4.38
C LEU A 492 18.14 16.91 4.23
N THR A 493 19.08 16.64 3.32
CA THR A 493 19.71 15.32 3.20
C THR A 493 20.41 14.92 4.49
N ARG A 494 21.25 15.81 5.04
CA ARG A 494 21.97 15.54 6.30
C ARG A 494 20.99 15.27 7.44
N TYR A 495 19.96 16.09 7.58
CA TYR A 495 18.94 15.91 8.60
C TYR A 495 18.25 14.56 8.48
N SER A 496 17.79 14.18 7.28
CA SER A 496 17.13 12.88 7.03
C SER A 496 18.02 11.70 7.40
N VAL A 497 19.30 11.74 7.02
CA VAL A 497 20.27 10.68 7.33
C VAL A 497 20.56 10.62 8.83
N ASP A 498 20.76 11.77 9.48
CA ASP A 498 21.06 11.85 10.90
C ASP A 498 19.87 11.36 11.75
N MET A 499 18.63 11.67 11.37
CA MET A 499 17.43 11.21 12.08
C MET A 499 17.26 9.70 11.96
N ALA A 500 17.44 9.14 10.78
CA ALA A 500 17.36 7.67 10.60
C ALA A 500 18.43 6.93 11.42
N ARG A 501 19.67 7.47 11.48
CA ARG A 501 20.73 6.90 12.33
C ARG A 501 20.35 6.96 13.80
N GLN A 502 19.88 8.13 14.29
CA GLN A 502 19.45 8.28 15.68
C GLN A 502 18.27 7.36 16.03
N LEU A 503 17.33 7.17 15.10
CA LEU A 503 16.24 6.20 15.30
C LEU A 503 16.78 4.78 15.43
N PHE A 504 17.72 4.38 14.57
CA PHE A 504 18.36 3.06 14.64
C PHE A 504 19.07 2.84 15.98
N ASP A 505 19.82 3.85 16.45
CA ASP A 505 20.51 3.81 17.75
C ASP A 505 19.48 3.69 18.89
N ARG A 506 18.42 4.49 18.86
CA ARG A 506 17.34 4.48 19.87
C ARG A 506 16.62 3.14 19.91
N TRP A 507 16.38 2.51 18.72
CA TRP A 507 15.77 1.19 18.64
C TRP A 507 16.70 0.07 19.13
N THR A 508 18.00 0.23 18.93
CA THR A 508 19.01 -0.67 19.50
C THR A 508 19.03 -0.61 21.03
N GLU A 509 18.88 0.57 21.61
CA GLU A 509 18.74 0.74 23.06
C GLU A 509 17.44 0.12 23.58
N LEU A 510 16.31 0.33 22.86
CA LEU A 510 15.02 -0.26 23.21
C LEU A 510 15.08 -1.79 23.18
N ASP A 511 15.66 -2.39 22.16
CA ASP A 511 15.85 -3.85 22.05
C ASP A 511 16.59 -4.42 23.29
N ARG A 512 17.68 -3.79 23.69
CA ARG A 512 18.45 -4.18 24.87
C ARG A 512 17.67 -3.98 26.18
N TYR A 513 16.93 -2.88 26.27
CA TYR A 513 16.10 -2.59 27.45
C TYR A 513 15.00 -3.65 27.61
N LEU A 514 14.28 -3.97 26.53
CA LEU A 514 13.22 -4.97 26.54
C LEU A 514 13.74 -6.36 26.88
N LEU A 515 14.90 -6.76 26.33
CA LEU A 515 15.55 -8.03 26.64
C LEU A 515 15.92 -8.16 28.12
N VAL A 516 16.31 -7.08 28.78
CA VAL A 516 16.66 -7.10 30.21
C VAL A 516 15.42 -7.05 31.10
N LYS A 517 14.37 -6.36 30.65
CA LYS A 517 13.17 -6.15 31.46
C LYS A 517 12.25 -7.37 31.45
N TYR A 518 12.12 -8.04 30.32
CA TYR A 518 11.20 -9.16 30.08
C TYR A 518 11.94 -10.48 29.77
#